data_be221f809ca9e11cb6ae3569b07200ae
#
_entry.id   be221f809ca9e11cb6ae3569b07200ae
#
_cell.length_a   1.000
_cell.length_b   1.000
_cell.length_c   1.000
_cell.angle_alpha   90.00
_cell.angle_beta   90.00
_cell.angle_gamma   90.00
#
_symmetry.space_group_name_H-M   'P 1'
#
loop_
_entity.id
_entity.type
_entity.pdbx_description
1 polymer ?
#
loop_
_entity_poly.entity_id
_entity_poly.type
_entity_poly.pdbx_seq_one_letter_code
_entity_poly.pdbx_strand_id
1 'polypeptide(L)'
;MKNRVCLVPAVLTIFLLCSVYAFAFEGPLQVKNQFPIFLPINQPYLEQASTESSFSLSLSHSSVFVMEDSAHWTAHLDLELTELNLRCRKDIPDLFEVGVDIPVLRATPGFMDRPLEWYHDTFGFPDYGRNTRPQNEFLYDVKKDGAPLIEGDSDRVGFGDVRLTLKKKIASIDPVISILADVELPTGNARIGYGSGSIDSAIAVLLDKDLGSETRLYANLGAVFPGDLKAHQTMKLDNFFYAGTGAESLIWPHCSLLAQIMVQTSPFPHTGISQIDNTAVIVTLGGRYYIATGSFELSLTEDPNTSGAPDFILNFSYKKRF
;
A
#
# COMPACT_ATOMS: atom_id res chain seq x y z
N MET A 1 10.00 -12.88 72.60
CA MET A 1 10.65 -11.94 71.69
C MET A 1 10.24 -12.38 70.30
N LYS A 2 9.35 -11.63 69.60
CA LYS A 2 8.80 -11.95 68.28
C LYS A 2 9.51 -11.07 67.26
N ASN A 3 10.27 -11.67 66.38
CA ASN A 3 10.86 -11.01 65.21
C ASN A 3 9.76 -10.77 64.15
N ARG A 4 9.40 -9.52 63.93
CA ARG A 4 8.63 -9.10 62.77
C ARG A 4 9.64 -8.75 61.65
N VAL A 5 9.69 -9.55 60.61
CA VAL A 5 10.42 -9.24 59.40
C VAL A 5 9.55 -8.32 58.54
N CYS A 6 10.05 -7.10 58.28
CA CYS A 6 9.42 -6.16 57.33
C CYS A 6 9.57 -6.63 55.91
N LEU A 7 8.43 -6.94 55.27
CA LEU A 7 8.31 -7.37 53.87
C LEU A 7 7.68 -6.25 52.99
N VAL A 8 8.25 -5.05 53.02
CA VAL A 8 7.65 -3.89 52.34
C VAL A 8 8.63 -3.05 51.44
N PRO A 9 9.81 -3.46 51.07
CA PRO A 9 10.43 -2.67 49.98
C PRO A 9 10.64 -3.38 48.63
N ALA A 10 10.14 -4.62 48.43
CA ALA A 10 10.42 -5.33 47.18
C ALA A 10 9.41 -5.04 46.04
N VAL A 11 8.25 -4.47 46.30
CA VAL A 11 7.21 -4.20 45.27
C VAL A 11 7.36 -2.82 44.63
N LEU A 12 8.09 -1.90 45.25
CA LEU A 12 8.25 -0.51 44.73
C LEU A 12 9.40 -0.37 43.72
N THR A 13 10.26 -1.37 43.59
CA THR A 13 11.44 -1.30 42.69
C THR A 13 11.16 -1.85 41.25
N ILE A 14 10.03 -2.52 41.07
CA ILE A 14 9.65 -3.07 39.75
C ILE A 14 8.99 -2.00 38.84
N PHE A 15 8.51 -0.89 39.41
CA PHE A 15 7.86 0.18 38.64
C PHE A 15 8.81 1.27 38.10
N LEU A 16 10.12 1.20 38.36
CA LEU A 16 11.09 2.24 37.95
C LEU A 16 12.01 1.84 36.79
N LEU A 17 11.75 0.73 36.15
CA LEU A 17 12.44 0.31 34.93
C LEU A 17 11.55 0.35 33.66
N CYS A 18 10.47 1.11 33.66
CA CYS A 18 9.89 1.57 32.41
C CYS A 18 10.88 2.57 31.79
N SER A 19 11.82 2.05 31.01
CA SER A 19 12.53 2.84 30.01
C SER A 19 11.46 3.58 29.22
N VAL A 20 11.43 4.90 29.32
CA VAL A 20 10.61 5.74 28.45
C VAL A 20 11.24 5.56 27.07
N TYR A 21 10.80 4.56 26.33
CA TYR A 21 11.08 4.49 24.91
C TYR A 21 10.37 5.71 24.32
N ALA A 22 11.14 6.67 23.86
CA ALA A 22 10.61 7.73 23.02
C ALA A 22 10.18 7.05 21.69
N PHE A 23 8.92 6.68 21.60
CA PHE A 23 8.36 6.16 20.36
C PHE A 23 8.34 7.32 19.36
N ALA A 24 9.19 7.24 18.36
CA ALA A 24 9.14 8.14 17.22
C ALA A 24 8.08 7.64 16.25
N PHE A 25 7.37 8.54 15.61
CA PHE A 25 6.50 8.22 14.48
C PHE A 25 7.25 7.40 13.42
N GLU A 26 6.58 6.42 12.82
CA GLU A 26 7.22 5.48 11.89
C GLU A 26 6.74 5.62 10.45
N GLY A 27 6.03 6.70 10.16
CA GLY A 27 5.57 7.01 8.82
C GLY A 27 4.15 6.51 8.52
N PRO A 28 3.65 6.76 7.31
CA PRO A 28 2.36 6.30 6.86
C PRO A 28 2.24 4.77 6.86
N LEU A 29 0.99 4.27 6.78
CA LEU A 29 0.69 2.85 6.58
C LEU A 29 1.26 2.36 5.23
N GLN A 30 1.82 1.17 5.22
CA GLN A 30 2.51 0.60 4.04
C GLN A 30 1.51 -0.05 3.08
N VAL A 31 0.65 0.76 2.51
CA VAL A 31 -0.37 0.34 1.55
C VAL A 31 -0.21 1.10 0.24
N LYS A 32 -0.34 0.40 -0.89
CA LYS A 32 -0.40 0.96 -2.24
C LYS A 32 -1.67 0.49 -2.94
N ASN A 33 -1.98 1.09 -4.07
CA ASN A 33 -3.06 0.61 -4.93
C ASN A 33 -2.75 -0.81 -5.43
N GLN A 34 -3.68 -1.73 -5.23
CA GLN A 34 -3.60 -3.13 -5.68
C GLN A 34 -4.63 -3.46 -6.77
N PHE A 35 -5.15 -2.44 -7.46
CA PHE A 35 -6.04 -2.68 -8.59
C PHE A 35 -5.31 -3.49 -9.67
N PRO A 36 -5.79 -4.69 -10.06
CA PRO A 36 -5.01 -5.61 -10.88
C PRO A 36 -4.54 -5.05 -12.22
N ILE A 37 -5.31 -4.13 -12.81
CA ILE A 37 -4.94 -3.48 -14.07
C ILE A 37 -3.80 -2.45 -13.86
N PHE A 38 -3.75 -1.78 -12.69
CA PHE A 38 -2.73 -0.78 -12.38
C PHE A 38 -1.51 -1.38 -11.68
N LEU A 39 -1.69 -2.48 -10.96
CA LEU A 39 -0.65 -3.15 -10.18
C LEU A 39 0.64 -3.47 -10.96
N PRO A 40 0.57 -3.86 -12.27
CA PRO A 40 1.77 -4.09 -13.08
C PRO A 40 2.67 -2.86 -13.24
N ILE A 41 2.17 -1.68 -12.97
CA ILE A 41 2.84 -0.39 -13.15
C ILE A 41 3.28 0.12 -11.78
N ASN A 42 4.36 0.86 -11.71
CA ASN A 42 4.90 1.41 -10.46
C ASN A 42 3.83 2.17 -9.64
N GLN A 43 3.25 1.50 -8.64
CA GLN A 43 2.22 2.08 -7.76
C GLN A 43 2.87 2.81 -6.58
N PRO A 44 2.53 4.10 -6.36
CA PRO A 44 3.10 4.88 -5.28
C PRO A 44 2.60 4.42 -3.90
N TYR A 45 3.46 4.57 -2.90
CA TYR A 45 3.11 4.57 -1.49
C TYR A 45 3.01 6.01 -0.97
N LEU A 46 2.22 6.22 0.08
CA LEU A 46 2.43 7.39 0.92
C LEU A 46 3.69 7.13 1.76
N GLU A 47 4.68 8.01 1.66
CA GLU A 47 6.01 7.84 2.28
C GLU A 47 6.29 8.97 3.26
N GLN A 48 7.07 8.70 4.32
CA GLN A 48 7.56 9.75 5.20
C GLN A 48 8.74 10.51 4.56
N ALA A 49 8.84 11.81 4.85
CA ALA A 49 9.98 12.63 4.44
C ALA A 49 11.25 12.33 5.25
N SER A 50 11.10 11.92 6.50
CA SER A 50 12.21 11.51 7.37
C SER A 50 12.92 10.30 6.81
N THR A 51 14.27 10.26 6.94
CA THR A 51 15.10 9.13 6.52
C THR A 51 15.34 8.17 7.68
N GLU A 52 15.43 6.87 7.37
CA GLU A 52 15.66 5.83 8.38
C GLU A 52 16.39 4.60 7.81
N SER A 53 17.01 3.83 8.69
CA SER A 53 17.39 2.46 8.37
C SER A 53 16.35 1.52 8.93
N SER A 54 15.69 0.76 8.06
CA SER A 54 14.60 -0.13 8.46
C SER A 54 14.46 -1.34 7.55
N PHE A 55 13.81 -2.34 8.09
CA PHE A 55 13.32 -3.51 7.40
C PHE A 55 11.83 -3.65 7.71
N SER A 56 11.02 -3.92 6.71
CA SER A 56 9.62 -4.26 6.94
C SER A 56 9.15 -5.40 6.03
N LEU A 57 8.17 -6.12 6.54
CA LEU A 57 7.46 -7.17 5.84
C LEU A 57 5.97 -6.87 5.94
N SER A 58 5.29 -6.73 4.81
CA SER A 58 3.85 -6.53 4.77
C SER A 58 3.16 -7.64 4.00
N LEU A 59 1.99 -8.02 4.47
CA LEU A 59 1.07 -8.95 3.81
C LEU A 59 -0.24 -8.20 3.57
N SER A 60 -0.57 -7.99 2.31
CA SER A 60 -1.83 -7.39 1.90
C SER A 60 -2.69 -8.41 1.20
N HIS A 61 -4.00 -8.33 1.40
CA HIS A 61 -4.99 -9.14 0.72
C HIS A 61 -6.12 -8.24 0.25
N SER A 62 -6.40 -8.24 -1.05
CA SER A 62 -7.40 -7.38 -1.67
C SER A 62 -8.41 -8.18 -2.47
N SER A 63 -9.63 -7.65 -2.59
CA SER A 63 -10.70 -8.19 -3.42
C SER A 63 -11.09 -7.17 -4.48
N VAL A 64 -11.32 -7.64 -5.70
CA VAL A 64 -11.69 -6.81 -6.84
C VAL A 64 -12.77 -7.49 -7.66
N PHE A 65 -13.80 -6.71 -7.99
CA PHE A 65 -14.86 -7.13 -8.89
C PHE A 65 -15.14 -6.03 -9.92
N VAL A 66 -14.93 -6.31 -11.21
CA VAL A 66 -15.23 -5.41 -12.35
C VAL A 66 -15.70 -6.26 -13.52
N MET A 67 -16.87 -5.94 -14.08
CA MET A 67 -17.44 -6.60 -15.26
C MET A 67 -17.88 -5.52 -16.25
N GLU A 68 -16.93 -4.93 -16.97
CA GLU A 68 -17.20 -3.80 -17.85
C GLU A 68 -16.63 -4.01 -19.25
N ASP A 69 -17.40 -3.57 -20.22
CA ASP A 69 -17.05 -3.58 -21.65
C ASP A 69 -17.24 -2.20 -22.26
N SER A 70 -16.36 -1.84 -23.18
CA SER A 70 -16.50 -0.67 -24.06
C SER A 70 -16.34 -1.08 -25.51
N ALA A 71 -16.35 -0.13 -26.43
CA ALA A 71 -16.19 -0.43 -27.86
C ALA A 71 -14.86 -1.16 -28.22
N HIS A 72 -13.81 -0.93 -27.41
CA HIS A 72 -12.46 -1.42 -27.66
C HIS A 72 -11.86 -2.19 -26.49
N TRP A 73 -12.48 -2.16 -25.30
CA TRP A 73 -11.93 -2.75 -24.11
C TRP A 73 -12.91 -3.69 -23.42
N THR A 74 -12.38 -4.75 -22.87
CA THR A 74 -13.02 -5.64 -21.91
C THR A 74 -12.19 -5.64 -20.65
N ALA A 75 -12.80 -5.40 -19.50
CA ALA A 75 -12.20 -5.53 -18.19
C ALA A 75 -13.09 -6.44 -17.32
N HIS A 76 -12.76 -7.71 -17.28
CA HIS A 76 -13.46 -8.70 -16.47
C HIS A 76 -12.54 -9.20 -15.36
N LEU A 77 -12.79 -8.72 -14.16
CA LEU A 77 -12.04 -9.04 -12.95
C LEU A 77 -12.97 -9.56 -11.87
N ASP A 78 -12.70 -10.76 -11.39
CA ASP A 78 -13.36 -11.40 -10.25
C ASP A 78 -12.28 -12.23 -9.55
N LEU A 79 -11.55 -11.61 -8.62
CA LEU A 79 -10.39 -12.23 -8.02
C LEU A 79 -10.01 -11.58 -6.70
N GLU A 80 -9.26 -12.34 -5.90
CA GLU A 80 -8.53 -11.81 -4.76
C GLU A 80 -7.03 -11.88 -5.00
N LEU A 81 -6.32 -10.82 -4.59
CA LEU A 81 -4.88 -10.71 -4.73
C LEU A 81 -4.22 -10.66 -3.36
N THR A 82 -3.21 -11.52 -3.17
CA THR A 82 -2.33 -11.48 -2.00
C THR A 82 -0.96 -10.98 -2.43
N GLU A 83 -0.45 -9.96 -1.74
CA GLU A 83 0.93 -9.47 -1.90
C GLU A 83 1.69 -9.61 -0.59
N LEU A 84 2.84 -10.29 -0.64
CA LEU A 84 3.87 -10.25 0.40
C LEU A 84 4.97 -9.33 -0.09
N ASN A 85 5.19 -8.20 0.59
CA ASN A 85 6.21 -7.22 0.19
C ASN A 85 7.29 -7.09 1.25
N LEU A 86 8.54 -7.30 0.83
CA LEU A 86 9.74 -7.09 1.62
C LEU A 86 10.33 -5.73 1.27
N ARG A 87 10.48 -4.85 2.27
CA ARG A 87 11.04 -3.51 2.10
C ARG A 87 12.28 -3.34 2.98
N CYS A 88 13.37 -2.89 2.39
CA CYS A 88 14.59 -2.54 3.10
C CYS A 88 14.95 -1.09 2.80
N ARG A 89 15.28 -0.32 3.82
CA ARG A 89 15.74 1.07 3.73
C ARG A 89 17.06 1.21 4.45
N LYS A 90 17.98 1.96 3.87
CA LYS A 90 19.27 2.28 4.48
C LYS A 90 19.54 3.76 4.39
N ASP A 91 19.49 4.41 5.53
CA ASP A 91 19.94 5.81 5.66
C ASP A 91 21.48 5.88 5.63
N ILE A 92 22.00 6.74 4.77
CA ILE A 92 23.40 7.11 4.71
C ILE A 92 23.46 8.55 5.24
N PRO A 93 23.89 8.75 6.49
CA PRO A 93 23.77 10.03 7.17
C PRO A 93 24.29 11.20 6.33
N ASP A 94 23.54 12.30 6.34
CA ASP A 94 23.82 13.55 5.61
C ASP A 94 23.85 13.44 4.07
N LEU A 95 23.62 12.24 3.52
CA LEU A 95 23.64 12.03 2.07
C LEU A 95 22.24 11.73 1.53
N PHE A 96 21.78 10.50 1.72
CA PHE A 96 20.50 10.02 1.17
C PHE A 96 20.08 8.69 1.84
N GLU A 97 18.85 8.31 1.67
CA GLU A 97 18.35 6.96 1.96
C GLU A 97 18.22 6.19 0.65
N VAL A 98 18.70 4.96 0.64
CA VAL A 98 18.45 4.01 -0.44
C VAL A 98 17.50 2.93 0.03
N GLY A 99 16.71 2.41 -0.89
CA GLY A 99 15.76 1.34 -0.56
C GLY A 99 15.56 0.34 -1.68
N VAL A 100 15.01 -0.81 -1.29
CA VAL A 100 14.55 -1.85 -2.19
C VAL A 100 13.23 -2.42 -1.67
N ASP A 101 12.28 -2.63 -2.59
CA ASP A 101 11.00 -3.30 -2.35
C ASP A 101 10.92 -4.53 -3.27
N ILE A 102 10.57 -5.68 -2.70
CA ILE A 102 10.50 -6.97 -3.41
C ILE A 102 9.11 -7.56 -3.17
N PRO A 103 8.16 -7.39 -4.10
CA PRO A 103 6.82 -7.94 -3.97
C PRO A 103 6.77 -9.38 -4.49
N VAL A 104 6.00 -10.22 -3.79
CA VAL A 104 5.59 -11.57 -4.22
C VAL A 104 4.08 -11.59 -4.26
N LEU A 105 3.51 -12.00 -5.37
CA LEU A 105 2.10 -11.88 -5.69
C LEU A 105 1.46 -13.26 -5.89
N ARG A 106 0.18 -13.37 -5.53
CA ARG A 106 -0.67 -14.51 -5.83
C ARG A 106 -2.10 -14.05 -6.04
N ALA A 107 -2.67 -14.33 -7.19
CA ALA A 107 -4.07 -14.12 -7.50
C ALA A 107 -4.86 -15.44 -7.31
N THR A 108 -6.05 -15.37 -6.72
CA THR A 108 -6.87 -16.54 -6.35
C THR A 108 -8.35 -16.26 -6.57
N PRO A 109 -9.20 -17.31 -6.62
CA PRO A 109 -10.65 -17.14 -6.53
C PRO A 109 -11.12 -16.47 -5.23
N GLY A 110 -10.31 -16.65 -4.16
CA GLY A 110 -10.55 -16.04 -2.87
C GLY A 110 -11.60 -16.69 -1.99
N PHE A 111 -12.04 -15.93 -0.98
CA PHE A 111 -13.04 -16.36 0.02
C PHE A 111 -13.87 -15.17 0.55
N MET A 112 -13.59 -13.95 0.07
CA MET A 112 -14.13 -12.70 0.65
C MET A 112 -15.51 -12.32 0.09
N ASP A 113 -16.04 -12.99 -0.93
CA ASP A 113 -17.33 -12.62 -1.52
C ASP A 113 -18.44 -12.52 -0.48
N ARG A 114 -18.69 -13.58 0.32
CA ARG A 114 -19.71 -13.55 1.38
C ARG A 114 -19.46 -12.50 2.46
N PRO A 115 -18.25 -12.36 3.05
CA PRO A 115 -17.96 -11.29 3.97
C PRO A 115 -18.20 -9.89 3.39
N LEU A 116 -17.83 -9.65 2.13
CA LEU A 116 -18.03 -8.35 1.47
C LEU A 116 -19.48 -8.08 1.14
N GLU A 117 -20.23 -9.06 0.61
CA GLU A 117 -21.67 -8.95 0.41
C GLU A 117 -22.40 -8.60 1.73
N TRP A 118 -22.09 -9.32 2.82
CA TRP A 118 -22.62 -9.01 4.13
C TRP A 118 -22.27 -7.61 4.62
N TYR A 119 -21.04 -7.18 4.39
CA TYR A 119 -20.56 -5.84 4.74
C TYR A 119 -21.30 -4.76 3.94
N HIS A 120 -21.43 -4.92 2.62
CA HIS A 120 -22.16 -4.00 1.75
C HIS A 120 -23.63 -3.91 2.14
N ASP A 121 -24.30 -5.03 2.35
CA ASP A 121 -25.70 -5.09 2.81
C ASP A 121 -25.89 -4.39 4.16
N THR A 122 -24.95 -4.60 5.10
CA THR A 122 -25.05 -4.04 6.45
C THR A 122 -24.89 -2.52 6.47
N PHE A 123 -23.99 -1.98 5.66
CA PHE A 123 -23.65 -0.56 5.64
C PHE A 123 -24.29 0.21 4.47
N GLY A 124 -25.03 -0.47 3.61
CA GLY A 124 -25.75 0.14 2.48
C GLY A 124 -24.86 0.53 1.31
N PHE A 125 -23.73 -0.13 1.14
CA PHE A 125 -22.89 0.04 -0.05
C PHE A 125 -23.45 -0.71 -1.25
N PRO A 126 -23.27 -0.23 -2.49
CA PRO A 126 -23.67 -0.94 -3.68
C PRO A 126 -22.89 -2.25 -3.86
N ASP A 127 -23.54 -3.28 -4.38
CA ASP A 127 -22.95 -4.61 -4.60
C ASP A 127 -22.26 -4.75 -5.97
N TYR A 128 -22.36 -3.74 -6.83
CA TYR A 128 -21.76 -3.64 -8.17
C TYR A 128 -21.96 -4.86 -9.08
N GLY A 129 -22.97 -5.71 -8.77
CA GLY A 129 -23.29 -6.91 -9.51
C GLY A 129 -22.49 -8.15 -9.09
N ARG A 130 -21.72 -8.12 -8.01
CA ARG A 130 -21.00 -9.28 -7.47
C ARG A 130 -21.94 -10.45 -7.21
N ASN A 131 -23.14 -10.21 -6.68
CA ASN A 131 -24.18 -11.22 -6.43
C ASN A 131 -24.76 -11.89 -7.70
N THR A 132 -24.41 -11.42 -8.90
CA THR A 132 -24.86 -12.03 -10.16
C THR A 132 -23.96 -13.17 -10.63
N ARG A 133 -22.80 -13.37 -9.99
CA ARG A 133 -21.85 -14.43 -10.29
C ARG A 133 -21.79 -15.47 -9.17
N PRO A 134 -21.37 -16.70 -9.48
CA PRO A 134 -21.05 -17.68 -8.44
C PRO A 134 -19.93 -17.17 -7.54
N GLN A 135 -20.01 -17.46 -6.25
CA GLN A 135 -19.02 -17.03 -5.27
C GLN A 135 -17.67 -17.76 -5.42
N ASN A 136 -16.60 -17.07 -5.10
CA ASN A 136 -15.23 -17.59 -5.09
C ASN A 136 -14.83 -18.14 -6.48
N GLU A 137 -15.19 -17.46 -7.53
CA GLU A 137 -14.70 -17.73 -8.89
C GLU A 137 -13.46 -16.89 -9.18
N PHE A 138 -12.71 -17.30 -10.19
CA PHE A 138 -11.55 -16.57 -10.67
C PHE A 138 -11.76 -16.12 -12.10
N LEU A 139 -11.61 -14.81 -12.30
CA LEU A 139 -11.56 -14.22 -13.63
C LEU A 139 -10.60 -13.03 -13.60
N TYR A 140 -9.61 -13.06 -14.47
CA TYR A 140 -8.70 -11.95 -14.70
C TYR A 140 -8.42 -11.88 -16.19
N ASP A 141 -9.27 -11.18 -16.92
CA ASP A 141 -9.26 -11.09 -18.38
C ASP A 141 -9.42 -9.64 -18.80
N VAL A 142 -8.34 -9.05 -19.29
CA VAL A 142 -8.31 -7.69 -19.85
C VAL A 142 -7.96 -7.78 -21.31
N LYS A 143 -8.86 -7.28 -22.18
CA LYS A 143 -8.68 -7.28 -23.64
C LYS A 143 -8.70 -5.87 -24.20
N LYS A 144 -7.97 -5.70 -25.30
CA LYS A 144 -8.03 -4.53 -26.14
C LYS A 144 -8.26 -4.96 -27.59
N ASP A 145 -9.25 -4.36 -28.27
CA ASP A 145 -9.66 -4.70 -29.64
C ASP A 145 -9.92 -6.22 -29.82
N GLY A 146 -10.52 -6.87 -28.81
CA GLY A 146 -10.84 -8.28 -28.80
C GLY A 146 -9.67 -9.24 -28.58
N ALA A 147 -8.42 -8.74 -28.50
CA ALA A 147 -7.24 -9.56 -28.25
C ALA A 147 -6.76 -9.42 -26.78
N PRO A 148 -6.27 -10.50 -26.15
CA PRO A 148 -5.79 -10.46 -24.77
C PRO A 148 -4.70 -9.40 -24.57
N LEU A 149 -4.80 -8.62 -23.49
CA LEU A 149 -3.77 -7.73 -23.00
C LEU A 149 -3.14 -8.33 -21.73
N ILE A 150 -3.95 -8.64 -20.72
CA ILE A 150 -3.55 -9.33 -19.50
C ILE A 150 -4.50 -10.51 -19.29
N GLU A 151 -3.97 -11.70 -19.05
CA GLU A 151 -4.70 -12.91 -18.69
C GLU A 151 -4.12 -13.47 -17.41
N GLY A 152 -4.87 -13.36 -16.29
CA GLY A 152 -4.40 -13.87 -15.01
C GLY A 152 -4.35 -15.38 -14.95
N ASP A 153 -3.47 -15.90 -14.08
CA ASP A 153 -3.29 -17.32 -13.84
C ASP A 153 -3.60 -17.60 -12.35
N SER A 154 -4.69 -18.37 -12.10
CA SER A 154 -5.13 -18.65 -10.74
C SER A 154 -4.09 -19.43 -9.96
N ASP A 155 -3.93 -19.09 -8.68
CA ASP A 155 -3.05 -19.75 -7.72
C ASP A 155 -1.55 -19.67 -8.04
N ARG A 156 -1.17 -18.99 -9.10
CA ARG A 156 0.23 -18.82 -9.44
C ARG A 156 0.90 -17.82 -8.51
N VAL A 157 1.98 -18.27 -7.86
CA VAL A 157 2.87 -17.40 -7.11
C VAL A 157 3.97 -16.89 -8.02
N GLY A 158 4.24 -15.58 -7.97
CA GLY A 158 5.31 -14.95 -8.77
C GLY A 158 5.84 -13.69 -8.13
N PHE A 159 7.01 -13.26 -8.58
CA PHE A 159 7.50 -11.92 -8.22
C PHE A 159 6.76 -10.85 -9.00
N GLY A 160 6.51 -9.72 -8.34
CA GLY A 160 6.22 -8.46 -9.03
C GLY A 160 7.50 -7.75 -9.48
N ASP A 161 7.36 -6.52 -9.93
CA ASP A 161 8.50 -5.71 -10.32
C ASP A 161 9.23 -5.19 -9.08
N VAL A 162 10.57 -5.33 -9.05
CA VAL A 162 11.42 -4.89 -7.94
C VAL A 162 11.64 -3.38 -8.06
N ARG A 163 11.34 -2.66 -6.97
CA ARG A 163 11.46 -1.21 -6.90
C ARG A 163 12.73 -0.81 -6.13
N LEU A 164 13.50 0.08 -6.71
CA LEU A 164 14.66 0.72 -6.08
C LEU A 164 14.32 2.18 -5.78
N THR A 165 14.63 2.64 -4.57
CA THR A 165 14.29 4.01 -4.13
C THR A 165 15.54 4.78 -3.72
N LEU A 166 15.51 6.09 -3.97
CA LEU A 166 16.51 7.06 -3.52
C LEU A 166 15.77 8.26 -2.94
N LYS A 167 15.95 8.52 -1.64
CA LYS A 167 15.34 9.66 -0.95
C LYS A 167 16.40 10.61 -0.41
N LYS A 168 16.25 11.89 -0.70
CA LYS A 168 17.12 12.96 -0.24
C LYS A 168 16.33 13.95 0.60
N LYS A 169 16.71 14.08 1.87
CA LYS A 169 16.19 15.11 2.75
C LYS A 169 16.74 16.49 2.35
N ILE A 170 15.85 17.46 2.10
CA ILE A 170 16.20 18.83 1.68
C ILE A 170 16.08 19.80 2.85
N ALA A 171 15.03 19.65 3.68
CA ALA A 171 14.83 20.41 4.90
C ALA A 171 14.67 19.48 6.09
N SER A 172 15.42 19.76 7.17
CA SER A 172 15.48 18.93 8.38
C SER A 172 14.78 19.56 9.59
N ILE A 173 14.26 20.78 9.43
CA ILE A 173 13.51 21.51 10.47
C ILE A 173 12.04 21.42 10.11
N ASP A 174 11.18 21.25 11.09
CA ASP A 174 9.73 21.09 10.91
C ASP A 174 9.11 22.22 10.08
N PRO A 175 8.48 21.91 8.92
CA PRO A 175 8.28 20.59 8.33
C PRO A 175 9.56 19.98 7.72
N VAL A 176 9.75 18.69 7.90
CA VAL A 176 10.77 17.93 7.17
C VAL A 176 10.33 17.77 5.72
N ILE A 177 11.21 18.06 4.78
CA ILE A 177 10.92 17.93 3.35
C ILE A 177 11.98 17.07 2.68
N SER A 178 11.54 16.14 1.83
CA SER A 178 12.44 15.27 1.04
C SER A 178 11.97 15.17 -0.41
N ILE A 179 12.92 14.87 -1.30
CA ILE A 179 12.63 14.38 -2.65
C ILE A 179 12.88 12.87 -2.65
N LEU A 180 11.94 12.12 -3.21
CA LEU A 180 12.02 10.70 -3.48
C LEU A 180 12.07 10.51 -4.99
N ALA A 181 13.00 9.69 -5.47
CA ALA A 181 12.98 9.14 -6.81
C ALA A 181 13.01 7.62 -6.72
N ASP A 182 12.32 6.95 -7.60
CA ASP A 182 12.37 5.50 -7.67
C ASP A 182 12.34 4.98 -9.11
N VAL A 183 12.80 3.75 -9.25
CA VAL A 183 12.82 2.99 -10.49
C VAL A 183 12.33 1.59 -10.20
N GLU A 184 11.38 1.11 -10.99
CA GLU A 184 10.88 -0.25 -10.94
C GLU A 184 11.46 -1.06 -12.10
N LEU A 185 12.01 -2.23 -11.79
CA LEU A 185 12.68 -3.11 -12.74
C LEU A 185 11.75 -4.22 -13.17
N PRO A 186 11.70 -4.60 -14.46
CA PRO A 186 10.77 -5.59 -15.03
C PRO A 186 11.14 -7.02 -14.62
N THR A 187 10.98 -7.36 -13.36
CA THR A 187 11.27 -8.69 -12.80
C THR A 187 10.02 -9.57 -12.72
N GLY A 188 8.84 -8.97 -12.79
CA GLY A 188 7.55 -9.64 -12.79
C GLY A 188 7.13 -10.15 -14.17
N ASN A 189 5.98 -10.83 -14.19
CA ASN A 189 5.41 -11.36 -15.43
C ASN A 189 4.21 -10.50 -15.88
N ALA A 190 4.44 -9.66 -16.88
CA ALA A 190 3.43 -8.73 -17.41
C ALA A 190 2.20 -9.42 -17.99
N ARG A 191 2.33 -10.63 -18.54
CA ARG A 191 1.20 -11.35 -19.18
C ARG A 191 0.13 -11.75 -18.19
N ILE A 192 0.50 -12.00 -16.94
CA ILE A 192 -0.41 -12.37 -15.86
C ILE A 192 -0.66 -11.20 -14.88
N GLY A 193 -0.21 -9.99 -15.21
CA GLY A 193 -0.45 -8.80 -14.40
C GLY A 193 0.48 -8.63 -13.19
N TYR A 194 1.67 -9.25 -13.18
CA TYR A 194 2.61 -9.17 -12.06
C TYR A 194 3.79 -8.22 -12.31
N GLY A 195 3.78 -7.47 -13.40
CA GLY A 195 4.76 -6.46 -13.74
C GLY A 195 4.46 -5.79 -15.08
N SER A 196 5.14 -4.70 -15.42
CA SER A 196 4.92 -3.97 -16.67
C SER A 196 5.70 -4.55 -17.85
N GLY A 197 6.78 -5.29 -17.58
CA GLY A 197 7.72 -5.75 -18.60
C GLY A 197 8.63 -4.64 -19.13
N SER A 198 8.60 -3.46 -18.51
CA SER A 198 9.41 -2.28 -18.83
C SER A 198 10.01 -1.68 -17.58
N ILE A 199 10.89 -0.70 -17.72
CA ILE A 199 11.35 0.11 -16.61
C ILE A 199 10.37 1.24 -16.41
N ASP A 200 9.84 1.36 -15.19
CA ASP A 200 9.02 2.49 -14.75
C ASP A 200 9.84 3.37 -13.81
N SER A 201 9.50 4.63 -13.70
CA SER A 201 10.17 5.56 -12.79
C SER A 201 9.19 6.54 -12.18
N ALA A 202 9.55 7.09 -11.01
CA ALA A 202 8.73 8.09 -10.34
C ALA A 202 9.60 9.14 -9.62
N ILE A 203 8.97 10.29 -9.36
CA ILE A 203 9.53 11.35 -8.51
C ILE A 203 8.44 11.93 -7.63
N ALA A 204 8.79 12.24 -6.38
CA ALA A 204 7.86 12.86 -5.45
C ALA A 204 8.53 13.85 -4.50
N VAL A 205 7.75 14.79 -4.02
CA VAL A 205 8.05 15.62 -2.86
C VAL A 205 7.26 15.10 -1.67
N LEU A 206 7.96 14.89 -0.57
CA LEU A 206 7.43 14.36 0.69
C LEU A 206 7.54 15.43 1.77
N LEU A 207 6.55 15.48 2.64
CA LEU A 207 6.49 16.41 3.76
C LEU A 207 6.02 15.69 5.02
N ASP A 208 6.76 15.86 6.13
CA ASP A 208 6.36 15.48 7.49
C ASP A 208 6.18 16.74 8.32
N LYS A 209 5.07 16.88 9.02
CA LYS A 209 4.75 18.01 9.89
C LYS A 209 4.29 17.53 11.26
N ASP A 210 5.00 17.93 12.32
CA ASP A 210 4.56 17.67 13.68
C ASP A 210 3.44 18.63 14.09
N LEU A 211 2.34 18.07 14.60
CA LEU A 211 1.25 18.79 15.24
C LEU A 211 1.28 18.52 16.77
N GLY A 212 2.25 19.13 17.43
CA GLY A 212 2.56 18.84 18.82
C GLY A 212 3.38 17.55 18.99
N SER A 213 3.32 16.94 20.18
CA SER A 213 4.12 15.76 20.53
C SER A 213 3.48 14.43 20.16
N GLU A 214 2.18 14.41 19.89
CA GLU A 214 1.40 13.18 19.77
C GLU A 214 0.83 12.94 18.36
N THR A 215 0.96 13.91 17.46
CA THR A 215 0.40 13.79 16.10
C THR A 215 1.40 14.26 15.06
N ARG A 216 1.57 13.48 14.01
CA ARG A 216 2.33 13.84 12.81
C ARG A 216 1.47 13.72 11.57
N LEU A 217 1.60 14.71 10.70
CA LEU A 217 1.01 14.71 9.36
C LEU A 217 2.07 14.33 8.33
N TYR A 218 1.62 13.65 7.29
CA TYR A 218 2.39 13.28 6.12
C TYR A 218 1.68 13.81 4.89
N ALA A 219 2.43 14.30 3.91
CA ALA A 219 1.89 14.66 2.61
C ALA A 219 2.88 14.34 1.50
N ASN A 220 2.38 13.81 0.40
CA ASN A 220 3.17 13.51 -0.80
C ASN A 220 2.48 14.08 -2.04
N LEU A 221 3.30 14.51 -2.99
CA LEU A 221 2.89 14.89 -4.33
C LEU A 221 3.92 14.35 -5.31
N GLY A 222 3.49 13.58 -6.30
CA GLY A 222 4.41 12.94 -7.22
C GLY A 222 3.84 12.67 -8.60
N ALA A 223 4.74 12.25 -9.47
CA ALA A 223 4.45 11.81 -10.84
C ALA A 223 5.17 10.49 -11.12
N VAL A 224 4.49 9.62 -11.85
CA VAL A 224 5.02 8.34 -12.33
C VAL A 224 5.12 8.40 -13.85
N PHE A 225 6.21 7.90 -14.36
CA PHE A 225 6.57 7.82 -15.78
C PHE A 225 6.72 6.35 -16.14
N PRO A 226 5.61 5.67 -16.48
CA PRO A 226 5.66 4.27 -16.85
C PRO A 226 6.33 4.07 -18.21
N GLY A 227 7.00 2.95 -18.36
CA GLY A 227 7.34 2.42 -19.67
C GLY A 227 6.11 1.84 -20.37
N ASP A 228 6.28 1.26 -21.56
CA ASP A 228 5.20 0.54 -22.22
C ASP A 228 4.83 -0.74 -21.45
N LEU A 229 3.55 -1.03 -21.30
CA LEU A 229 3.11 -2.35 -20.80
C LEU A 229 3.36 -3.41 -21.87
N LYS A 230 4.29 -4.34 -21.60
CA LYS A 230 4.70 -5.43 -22.51
C LYS A 230 4.11 -6.77 -22.05
N ALA A 231 2.80 -6.90 -22.12
CA ALA A 231 2.06 -8.09 -21.74
C ALA A 231 1.83 -9.04 -22.93
N HIS A 232 0.60 -9.50 -23.21
CA HIS A 232 0.29 -10.23 -24.45
C HIS A 232 0.33 -9.32 -25.68
N GLN A 233 0.03 -8.05 -25.48
CA GLN A 233 0.26 -6.97 -26.45
C GLN A 233 1.18 -5.94 -25.82
N THR A 234 1.82 -5.12 -26.64
CA THR A 234 2.52 -3.91 -26.17
C THR A 234 1.58 -2.73 -26.22
N MET A 235 1.47 -2.03 -25.09
CA MET A 235 0.62 -0.86 -24.99
C MET A 235 1.38 0.31 -24.38
N LYS A 236 1.28 1.47 -25.01
CA LYS A 236 1.79 2.72 -24.46
C LYS A 236 0.89 3.17 -23.30
N LEU A 237 1.51 3.51 -22.17
CA LEU A 237 0.87 4.08 -21.01
C LEU A 237 1.06 5.59 -20.95
N ASP A 238 0.19 6.26 -20.23
CA ASP A 238 0.28 7.69 -19.95
C ASP A 238 1.01 7.93 -18.62
N ASN A 239 1.74 9.05 -18.54
CA ASN A 239 2.25 9.52 -17.27
C ASN A 239 1.08 9.84 -16.33
N PHE A 240 1.21 9.47 -15.07
CA PHE A 240 0.15 9.76 -14.11
C PHE A 240 0.67 10.47 -12.87
N PHE A 241 -0.23 11.17 -12.19
CA PHE A 241 0.08 11.97 -11.02
C PHE A 241 -0.64 11.39 -9.80
N TYR A 242 -0.04 11.58 -8.65
CA TYR A 242 -0.65 11.22 -7.39
C TYR A 242 -0.41 12.28 -6.32
N ALA A 243 -1.33 12.34 -5.38
CA ALA A 243 -1.19 13.11 -4.16
C ALA A 243 -1.76 12.31 -3.00
N GLY A 244 -1.17 12.44 -1.83
CA GLY A 244 -1.67 11.78 -0.64
C GLY A 244 -1.37 12.56 0.61
N THR A 245 -2.19 12.35 1.62
CA THR A 245 -1.97 12.86 2.97
C THR A 245 -2.39 11.82 3.99
N GLY A 246 -1.73 11.83 5.16
CA GLY A 246 -2.06 10.97 6.26
C GLY A 246 -1.72 11.62 7.59
N ALA A 247 -2.31 11.09 8.64
CA ALA A 247 -2.03 11.47 10.01
C ALA A 247 -1.77 10.23 10.85
N GLU A 248 -0.79 10.31 11.71
CA GLU A 248 -0.50 9.34 12.78
C GLU A 248 -0.66 10.03 14.12
N SER A 249 -1.53 9.51 14.98
CA SER A 249 -1.77 10.04 16.32
C SER A 249 -1.51 8.97 17.38
N LEU A 250 -0.60 9.25 18.28
CA LEU A 250 -0.31 8.40 19.43
C LEU A 250 -1.47 8.53 20.45
N ILE A 251 -2.23 7.45 20.62
CA ILE A 251 -3.41 7.43 21.51
C ILE A 251 -3.13 6.79 22.86
N TRP A 252 -2.13 5.91 22.93
CA TRP A 252 -1.58 5.30 24.14
C TRP A 252 -0.07 5.14 23.98
N PRO A 253 0.68 4.90 25.07
CA PRO A 253 2.15 4.81 25.03
C PRO A 253 2.73 3.83 23.98
N HIS A 254 1.95 2.85 23.55
CA HIS A 254 2.38 1.83 22.59
C HIS A 254 1.46 1.72 21.38
N CYS A 255 0.52 2.64 21.19
CA CYS A 255 -0.47 2.54 20.11
C CYS A 255 -0.66 3.87 19.43
N SER A 256 -0.57 3.86 18.09
CA SER A 256 -1.02 4.95 17.23
C SER A 256 -2.25 4.54 16.44
N LEU A 257 -3.13 5.50 16.16
CA LEU A 257 -4.11 5.43 15.08
C LEU A 257 -3.58 6.18 13.87
N LEU A 258 -3.87 5.63 12.70
CA LEU A 258 -3.47 6.20 11.42
C LEU A 258 -4.67 6.29 10.49
N ALA A 259 -4.75 7.42 9.79
CA ALA A 259 -5.68 7.62 8.69
C ALA A 259 -4.93 8.24 7.52
N GLN A 260 -5.19 7.76 6.30
CA GLN A 260 -4.59 8.32 5.11
C GLN A 260 -5.54 8.27 3.92
N ILE A 261 -5.35 9.22 3.01
CA ILE A 261 -6.02 9.27 1.72
C ILE A 261 -4.97 9.47 0.63
N MET A 262 -5.14 8.77 -0.48
CA MET A 262 -4.34 8.94 -1.67
C MET A 262 -5.24 9.02 -2.89
N VAL A 263 -4.90 9.90 -3.81
CA VAL A 263 -5.56 10.04 -5.11
C VAL A 263 -4.52 9.86 -6.20
N GLN A 264 -4.90 9.19 -7.29
CA GLN A 264 -4.04 9.02 -8.46
C GLN A 264 -4.85 9.04 -9.75
N THR A 265 -4.30 9.65 -10.80
CA THR A 265 -4.91 9.60 -12.14
C THR A 265 -4.62 8.27 -12.80
N SER A 266 -5.42 7.89 -13.81
CA SER A 266 -5.20 6.65 -14.55
C SER A 266 -3.88 6.67 -15.33
N PRO A 267 -3.13 5.58 -15.35
CA PRO A 267 -2.00 5.38 -16.27
C PRO A 267 -2.43 4.92 -17.67
N PHE A 268 -3.70 4.57 -17.86
CA PHE A 268 -4.21 4.08 -19.13
C PHE A 268 -4.73 5.22 -20.00
N PRO A 269 -4.56 5.16 -21.33
CA PRO A 269 -5.27 6.03 -22.25
C PRO A 269 -6.78 5.79 -22.11
N HIS A 270 -7.59 6.75 -22.55
CA HIS A 270 -9.05 6.64 -22.44
C HIS A 270 -9.58 5.31 -22.98
N THR A 271 -10.15 4.50 -22.08
CA THR A 271 -10.64 3.14 -22.38
C THR A 271 -12.13 3.12 -22.65
N GLY A 272 -12.88 4.11 -22.15
CA GLY A 272 -14.33 4.13 -22.10
C GLY A 272 -14.92 3.29 -20.97
N ILE A 273 -14.09 2.81 -20.04
CA ILE A 273 -14.47 2.10 -18.80
C ILE A 273 -14.15 3.00 -17.63
N SER A 274 -15.19 3.43 -16.90
CA SER A 274 -15.05 4.41 -15.82
C SER A 274 -14.14 3.92 -14.69
N GLN A 275 -14.16 2.63 -14.39
CA GLN A 275 -13.30 1.99 -13.38
C GLN A 275 -11.82 2.05 -13.73
N ILE A 276 -11.46 2.28 -14.99
CA ILE A 276 -10.07 2.44 -15.43
C ILE A 276 -9.73 3.91 -15.66
N ASP A 277 -10.64 4.68 -16.25
CA ASP A 277 -10.36 6.03 -16.75
C ASP A 277 -10.40 7.10 -15.66
N ASN A 278 -11.19 6.88 -14.59
CA ASN A 278 -11.35 7.87 -13.52
C ASN A 278 -10.16 7.88 -12.56
N THR A 279 -10.05 9.01 -11.86
CA THR A 279 -9.10 9.14 -10.74
C THR A 279 -9.44 8.17 -9.62
N ALA A 280 -8.49 7.34 -9.22
CA ALA A 280 -8.63 6.48 -8.05
C ALA A 280 -8.53 7.30 -6.76
N VAL A 281 -9.40 7.00 -5.80
CA VAL A 281 -9.37 7.56 -4.44
C VAL A 281 -9.28 6.41 -3.45
N ILE A 282 -8.24 6.38 -2.64
CA ILE A 282 -7.93 5.29 -1.73
C ILE A 282 -7.90 5.85 -0.32
N VAL A 283 -8.77 5.36 0.56
CA VAL A 283 -8.84 5.75 1.97
C VAL A 283 -8.42 4.57 2.83
N THR A 284 -7.42 4.78 3.68
CA THR A 284 -6.90 3.74 4.58
C THR A 284 -7.00 4.19 6.03
N LEU A 285 -7.54 3.32 6.86
CA LEU A 285 -7.58 3.47 8.31
C LEU A 285 -6.83 2.32 8.97
N GLY A 286 -6.05 2.59 10.00
CA GLY A 286 -5.30 1.54 10.66
C GLY A 286 -4.79 1.91 12.03
N GLY A 287 -4.12 0.94 12.65
CA GLY A 287 -3.45 1.09 13.92
C GLY A 287 -2.05 0.52 13.88
N ARG A 288 -1.19 1.09 14.71
CA ARG A 288 0.19 0.62 14.92
C ARG A 288 0.41 0.31 16.38
N TYR A 289 1.01 -0.84 16.65
CA TYR A 289 1.40 -1.25 18.00
C TYR A 289 2.92 -1.37 18.08
N TYR A 290 3.52 -0.56 18.96
CA TYR A 290 4.95 -0.49 19.18
C TYR A 290 5.43 -1.52 20.18
N ILE A 291 6.48 -2.24 19.83
CA ILE A 291 7.20 -3.16 20.71
C ILE A 291 8.68 -2.74 20.82
N ALA A 292 9.44 -3.35 21.70
CA ALA A 292 10.85 -3.00 21.92
C ALA A 292 11.73 -3.18 20.67
N THR A 293 11.34 -4.06 19.74
CA THR A 293 12.14 -4.42 18.56
C THR A 293 11.58 -3.89 17.24
N GLY A 294 10.44 -3.20 17.26
CA GLY A 294 9.77 -2.69 16.06
C GLY A 294 8.30 -2.38 16.29
N SER A 295 7.50 -2.43 15.25
CA SER A 295 6.05 -2.22 15.32
C SER A 295 5.29 -3.18 14.44
N PHE A 296 4.04 -3.45 14.84
CA PHE A 296 3.05 -4.13 14.02
C PHE A 296 2.00 -3.13 13.55
N GLU A 297 1.53 -3.29 12.33
CA GLU A 297 0.45 -2.48 11.75
C GLU A 297 -0.66 -3.39 11.26
N LEU A 298 -1.90 -2.92 11.43
CA LEU A 298 -3.08 -3.51 10.82
C LEU A 298 -3.89 -2.37 10.21
N SER A 299 -4.29 -2.51 8.95
CA SER A 299 -5.08 -1.49 8.26
C SER A 299 -6.09 -2.08 7.30
N LEU A 300 -7.15 -1.30 7.09
CA LEU A 300 -8.20 -1.50 6.12
C LEU A 300 -8.17 -0.36 5.12
N THR A 301 -8.36 -0.69 3.86
CA THR A 301 -8.43 0.28 2.77
C THR A 301 -9.68 0.05 1.96
N GLU A 302 -10.33 1.13 1.60
CA GLU A 302 -11.55 1.22 0.81
C GLU A 302 -11.36 2.20 -0.35
N ASP A 303 -12.11 1.98 -1.38
CA ASP A 303 -12.20 2.85 -2.55
C ASP A 303 -13.59 3.53 -2.61
N PRO A 304 -13.76 4.72 -2.04
CA PRO A 304 -15.07 5.36 -1.93
C PRO A 304 -15.68 5.80 -3.26
N ASN A 305 -14.94 5.80 -4.36
CA ASN A 305 -15.41 6.19 -5.68
C ASN A 305 -15.45 5.05 -6.71
N THR A 306 -15.13 3.83 -6.28
CA THR A 306 -15.19 2.60 -7.09
C THR A 306 -14.50 2.69 -8.44
N SER A 307 -13.33 3.32 -8.45
CA SER A 307 -12.59 3.57 -9.68
C SER A 307 -11.10 3.44 -9.46
N GLY A 308 -10.46 2.58 -10.26
CA GLY A 308 -9.01 2.43 -10.31
C GLY A 308 -8.36 1.90 -9.03
N ALA A 309 -9.15 1.29 -8.14
CA ALA A 309 -8.66 0.71 -6.89
C ALA A 309 -9.46 -0.56 -6.54
N PRO A 310 -8.94 -1.45 -5.68
CA PRO A 310 -9.69 -2.60 -5.17
C PRO A 310 -10.85 -2.16 -4.27
N ASP A 311 -11.92 -2.95 -4.25
CA ASP A 311 -13.06 -2.73 -3.34
C ASP A 311 -12.63 -2.72 -1.88
N PHE A 312 -11.60 -3.52 -1.55
CA PHE A 312 -11.14 -3.70 -0.19
C PHE A 312 -9.69 -4.18 -0.15
N ILE A 313 -8.87 -3.67 0.78
CA ILE A 313 -7.54 -4.21 1.10
C ILE A 313 -7.40 -4.35 2.61
N LEU A 314 -7.11 -5.56 3.07
CA LEU A 314 -6.62 -5.83 4.42
C LEU A 314 -5.11 -5.91 4.38
N ASN A 315 -4.42 -5.14 5.23
CA ASN A 315 -2.96 -5.16 5.29
C ASN A 315 -2.48 -5.38 6.73
N PHE A 316 -1.50 -6.26 6.87
CA PHE A 316 -0.76 -6.49 8.10
C PHE A 316 0.73 -6.31 7.83
N SER A 317 1.44 -5.55 8.66
CA SER A 317 2.88 -5.39 8.50
C SER A 317 3.64 -5.45 9.81
N TYR A 318 4.92 -5.81 9.71
CA TYR A 318 5.91 -5.69 10.77
C TYR A 318 7.06 -4.82 10.27
N LYS A 319 7.45 -3.83 11.05
CA LYS A 319 8.57 -2.93 10.76
C LYS A 319 9.57 -2.95 11.92
N LYS A 320 10.85 -2.98 11.58
CA LYS A 320 11.97 -2.86 12.51
C LYS A 320 12.93 -1.77 12.04
N ARG A 321 13.30 -0.85 12.94
CA ARG A 321 14.37 0.13 12.73
C ARG A 321 15.68 -0.33 13.34
N PHE A 322 16.81 0.13 12.82
CA PHE A 322 18.14 -0.19 13.32
C PHE A 322 19.17 0.90 12.97
#